data_19743e7435830959fe175cc3144b418b
#
_entry.id   19743e7435830959fe175cc3144b418b
#
_cell.length_a   1.000
_cell.length_b   1.000
_cell.length_c   1.000
_cell.angle_alpha   90.00
_cell.angle_beta   90.00
_cell.angle_gamma   90.00
#
_symmetry.space_group_name_H-M   'P 1'
#
loop_
_entity.id
_entity.type
_entity.pdbx_description
1 polymer ?
#
loop_
_entity_poly.entity_id
_entity_poly.type
_entity_poly.pdbx_seq_one_letter_code
_entity_poly.pdbx_strand_id
1 'polypeptide(L)'
;PAVTAYLVGGLLIGPFCLGALNIPYIGFNSLEQVEGLSVITQTALGFIAFAIGNEFRVSQLKMMGKQAITVGILQAVITTIVVDIALIVLHLVNPALLSLPSAITLGAIAAATAPAATLMVVRQYKADGPLTKLLLMVVAIDDAVGLVLFSVSFGIAGALEMGSISVVSVILEPIIEIVISLVLGALSGLALNWLETYFHSRSKRLSLTVAFVLLMVGISSMEFELGGVKIGFSLLLVCMMTGTVF
;
A
#
# COMPACT_ATOMS: atom_id res chain seq x y z
N PRO A 1 -15.60 -12.56 11.42
CA PRO A 1 -14.77 -12.57 10.22
C PRO A 1 -13.30 -12.63 10.61
N ALA A 2 -12.47 -13.32 9.82
CA ALA A 2 -11.07 -13.60 10.17
C ALA A 2 -10.26 -12.32 10.44
N VAL A 3 -10.44 -11.28 9.64
CA VAL A 3 -9.71 -10.00 9.77
C VAL A 3 -9.97 -9.36 11.13
N THR A 4 -11.21 -9.31 11.58
CA THR A 4 -11.55 -8.78 12.91
C THR A 4 -10.88 -9.58 14.04
N ALA A 5 -10.84 -10.91 13.90
CA ALA A 5 -10.17 -11.77 14.88
C ALA A 5 -8.66 -11.52 14.92
N TYR A 6 -8.02 -11.30 13.79
CA TYR A 6 -6.58 -10.96 13.71
C TYR A 6 -6.29 -9.60 14.34
N LEU A 7 -7.13 -8.58 14.09
CA LEU A 7 -6.97 -7.25 14.69
C LEU A 7 -7.14 -7.30 16.20
N VAL A 8 -8.19 -7.98 16.69
CA VAL A 8 -8.41 -8.17 18.13
C VAL A 8 -7.29 -8.99 18.76
N GLY A 9 -6.85 -10.06 18.08
CA GLY A 9 -5.71 -10.87 18.53
C GLY A 9 -4.44 -10.04 18.67
N GLY A 10 -4.10 -9.24 17.64
CA GLY A 10 -2.95 -8.34 17.67
C GLY A 10 -3.02 -7.31 18.80
N LEU A 11 -4.19 -6.71 18.99
CA LEU A 11 -4.41 -5.77 20.10
C LEU A 11 -4.21 -6.43 21.47
N LEU A 12 -4.73 -7.65 21.63
CA LEU A 12 -4.63 -8.38 22.89
C LEU A 12 -3.18 -8.76 23.24
N ILE A 13 -2.40 -9.28 22.26
CA ILE A 13 -0.99 -9.66 22.50
C ILE A 13 -0.03 -8.48 22.47
N GLY A 14 -0.51 -7.30 22.06
CA GLY A 14 0.29 -6.09 21.96
C GLY A 14 0.76 -5.51 23.29
N PRO A 15 1.71 -4.56 23.27
CA PRO A 15 2.33 -3.98 24.46
C PRO A 15 1.37 -3.22 25.37
N PHE A 16 0.22 -2.80 24.85
CA PHE A 16 -0.78 -2.03 25.60
C PHE A 16 -1.88 -2.88 26.27
N CYS A 17 -1.87 -4.20 26.08
CA CYS A 17 -2.83 -5.11 26.70
C CYS A 17 -2.09 -6.20 27.49
N LEU A 18 -1.94 -7.41 26.94
CA LEU A 18 -1.23 -8.50 27.65
C LEU A 18 0.25 -8.20 27.88
N GLY A 19 0.90 -7.50 26.97
CA GLY A 19 2.29 -7.05 27.12
C GLY A 19 2.47 -6.10 28.32
N ALA A 20 1.49 -5.28 28.64
CA ALA A 20 1.50 -4.39 29.81
C ALA A 20 1.54 -5.14 31.15
N LEU A 21 1.08 -6.40 31.19
CA LEU A 21 1.11 -7.24 32.38
C LEU A 21 2.52 -7.77 32.72
N ASN A 22 3.49 -7.61 31.82
CA ASN A 22 4.88 -8.03 31.99
C ASN A 22 5.06 -9.51 32.36
N ILE A 23 4.14 -10.37 31.93
CA ILE A 23 4.22 -11.82 32.17
C ILE A 23 5.19 -12.43 31.15
N PRO A 24 6.22 -13.16 31.58
CA PRO A 24 7.18 -13.78 30.65
C PRO A 24 6.48 -14.67 29.64
N TYR A 25 6.85 -14.49 28.34
CA TYR A 25 6.34 -15.26 27.19
C TYR A 25 4.85 -15.01 26.83
N ILE A 26 4.20 -14.03 27.43
CA ILE A 26 2.81 -13.66 27.09
C ILE A 26 2.79 -12.22 26.55
N GLY A 27 2.58 -12.11 25.22
CA GLY A 27 2.51 -10.82 24.53
C GLY A 27 3.86 -10.18 24.27
N PHE A 28 3.82 -9.00 23.66
CA PHE A 28 4.97 -8.15 23.37
C PHE A 28 5.04 -7.04 24.42
N ASN A 29 6.18 -6.90 25.09
CA ASN A 29 6.32 -5.95 26.21
C ASN A 29 6.71 -4.54 25.75
N SER A 30 7.19 -4.39 24.49
CA SER A 30 7.58 -3.09 23.94
C SER A 30 7.26 -2.99 22.45
N LEU A 31 7.14 -1.74 21.96
CA LEU A 31 7.00 -1.47 20.53
C LEU A 31 8.23 -1.93 19.75
N GLU A 32 9.42 -1.83 20.32
CA GLU A 32 10.66 -2.28 19.69
C GLU A 32 10.64 -3.77 19.35
N GLN A 33 10.05 -4.61 20.22
CA GLN A 33 9.85 -6.03 19.94
C GLN A 33 8.91 -6.26 18.75
N VAL A 34 7.86 -5.43 18.63
CA VAL A 34 6.92 -5.47 17.49
C VAL A 34 7.61 -4.99 16.21
N GLU A 35 8.39 -3.92 16.28
CA GLU A 35 9.17 -3.41 15.15
C GLU A 35 10.23 -4.43 14.66
N GLY A 36 10.80 -5.20 15.58
CA GLY A 36 11.68 -6.34 15.23
C GLY A 36 11.01 -7.40 14.34
N LEU A 37 9.68 -7.43 14.27
CA LEU A 37 8.91 -8.29 13.36
C LEU A 37 8.60 -7.63 12.00
N SER A 38 9.18 -6.48 11.70
CA SER A 38 8.92 -5.71 10.47
C SER A 38 9.11 -6.54 9.20
N VAL A 39 10.11 -7.43 9.16
CA VAL A 39 10.36 -8.33 8.02
C VAL A 39 9.14 -9.25 7.77
N ILE A 40 8.50 -9.77 8.82
CA ILE A 40 7.31 -10.62 8.69
C ILE A 40 6.14 -9.78 8.17
N THR A 41 5.97 -8.58 8.70
CA THR A 41 4.90 -7.65 8.27
C THR A 41 5.09 -7.24 6.81
N GLN A 42 6.30 -6.87 6.40
CA GLN A 42 6.62 -6.52 5.02
C GLN A 42 6.41 -7.71 4.08
N THR A 43 6.82 -8.91 4.49
CA THR A 43 6.60 -10.14 3.73
C THR A 43 5.10 -10.41 3.53
N ALA A 44 4.31 -10.32 4.60
CA ALA A 44 2.86 -10.49 4.53
C ALA A 44 2.21 -9.45 3.61
N LEU A 45 2.64 -8.19 3.71
CA LEU A 45 2.18 -7.10 2.86
C LEU A 45 2.52 -7.33 1.39
N GLY A 46 3.72 -7.82 1.09
CA GLY A 46 4.14 -8.21 -0.26
C GLY A 46 3.26 -9.30 -0.87
N PHE A 47 2.92 -10.34 -0.10
CA PHE A 47 2.00 -11.39 -0.55
C PHE A 47 0.57 -10.87 -0.77
N ILE A 48 0.09 -10.00 0.10
CA ILE A 48 -1.23 -9.36 -0.04
C ILE A 48 -1.25 -8.51 -1.32
N ALA A 49 -0.24 -7.67 -1.54
CA ALA A 49 -0.13 -6.83 -2.71
C ALA A 49 -0.04 -7.67 -4.01
N PHE A 50 0.76 -8.74 -4.02
CA PHE A 50 0.83 -9.68 -5.15
C PHE A 50 -0.53 -10.33 -5.44
N ALA A 51 -1.24 -10.79 -4.40
CA ALA A 51 -2.57 -11.40 -4.56
C ALA A 51 -3.58 -10.41 -5.13
N ILE A 52 -3.58 -9.16 -4.65
CA ILE A 52 -4.43 -8.08 -5.18
C ILE A 52 -4.06 -7.83 -6.66
N GLY A 53 -2.77 -7.70 -6.98
CA GLY A 53 -2.31 -7.50 -8.35
C GLY A 53 -2.76 -8.61 -9.29
N ASN A 54 -2.70 -9.86 -8.86
CA ASN A 54 -3.12 -11.01 -9.67
C ASN A 54 -4.66 -11.05 -9.92
N GLU A 55 -5.46 -10.40 -9.07
CA GLU A 55 -6.89 -10.21 -9.33
C GLU A 55 -7.13 -9.17 -10.44
N PHE A 56 -6.24 -8.18 -10.57
CA PHE A 56 -6.32 -7.08 -11.55
C PHE A 56 -5.41 -7.32 -12.77
N ARG A 57 -5.79 -8.29 -13.60
CA ARG A 57 -5.03 -8.57 -14.83
C ARG A 57 -5.05 -7.38 -15.80
N VAL A 58 -3.93 -7.18 -16.49
CA VAL A 58 -3.77 -6.12 -17.51
C VAL A 58 -4.91 -6.13 -18.57
N SER A 59 -5.47 -7.31 -18.88
CA SER A 59 -6.62 -7.44 -19.77
C SER A 59 -7.88 -6.77 -19.24
N GLN A 60 -8.10 -6.80 -17.93
CA GLN A 60 -9.23 -6.12 -17.28
C GLN A 60 -9.00 -4.61 -17.19
N LEU A 61 -7.77 -4.19 -16.92
CA LEU A 61 -7.38 -2.78 -16.92
C LEU A 61 -7.64 -2.12 -18.29
N LYS A 62 -7.38 -2.82 -19.40
CA LYS A 62 -7.67 -2.33 -20.77
C LYS A 62 -9.17 -2.18 -21.05
N MET A 63 -10.02 -2.92 -20.35
CA MET A 63 -11.49 -2.80 -20.42
C MET A 63 -12.04 -1.72 -19.48
N MET A 64 -11.20 -1.13 -18.63
CA MET A 64 -11.60 -0.05 -17.72
C MET A 64 -12.07 1.15 -18.53
N GLY A 65 -13.34 1.46 -18.45
CA GLY A 65 -13.89 2.64 -19.09
C GLY A 65 -13.31 3.92 -18.47
N LYS A 66 -13.21 4.99 -19.25
CA LYS A 66 -12.81 6.33 -18.78
C LYS A 66 -13.55 6.74 -17.50
N GLN A 67 -14.77 6.25 -17.34
CA GLN A 67 -15.63 6.53 -16.18
C GLN A 67 -15.02 6.00 -14.86
N ALA A 68 -14.50 4.77 -14.83
CA ALA A 68 -13.89 4.21 -13.63
C ALA A 68 -12.63 4.98 -13.22
N ILE A 69 -11.78 5.32 -14.19
CA ILE A 69 -10.57 6.11 -13.96
C ILE A 69 -10.93 7.50 -13.41
N THR A 70 -11.88 8.18 -14.04
CA THR A 70 -12.30 9.52 -13.61
C THR A 70 -12.90 9.49 -12.21
N VAL A 71 -13.78 8.53 -11.92
CA VAL A 71 -14.41 8.40 -10.60
C VAL A 71 -13.38 8.06 -9.53
N GLY A 72 -12.45 7.11 -9.78
CA GLY A 72 -11.41 6.73 -8.82
C GLY A 72 -10.48 7.90 -8.48
N ILE A 73 -9.97 8.62 -9.50
CA ILE A 73 -9.11 9.77 -9.27
C ILE A 73 -9.86 10.90 -8.55
N LEU A 74 -11.05 11.27 -9.00
CA LEU A 74 -11.81 12.35 -8.40
C LEU A 74 -12.21 12.05 -6.95
N GLN A 75 -12.63 10.81 -6.67
CA GLN A 75 -12.99 10.39 -5.32
C GLN A 75 -11.80 10.53 -4.37
N ALA A 76 -10.63 10.01 -4.74
CA ALA A 76 -9.44 10.08 -3.91
C ALA A 76 -8.97 11.53 -3.67
N VAL A 77 -8.88 12.34 -4.75
CA VAL A 77 -8.47 13.75 -4.66
C VAL A 77 -9.45 14.59 -3.83
N ILE A 78 -10.75 14.44 -4.07
CA ILE A 78 -11.77 15.21 -3.32
C ILE A 78 -11.76 14.81 -1.84
N THR A 79 -11.64 13.52 -1.53
CA THR A 79 -11.56 13.04 -0.15
C THR A 79 -10.35 13.62 0.55
N THR A 80 -9.16 13.55 -0.06
CA THR A 80 -7.93 14.16 0.49
C THR A 80 -8.15 15.64 0.77
N ILE A 81 -8.63 16.43 -0.20
CA ILE A 81 -8.82 17.87 -0.04
C ILE A 81 -9.81 18.19 1.09
N VAL A 82 -10.94 17.50 1.15
CA VAL A 82 -11.97 17.75 2.18
C VAL A 82 -11.44 17.42 3.58
N VAL A 83 -10.72 16.30 3.73
CA VAL A 83 -10.14 15.92 5.02
C VAL A 83 -8.99 16.84 5.38
N ASP A 84 -8.11 17.22 4.44
CA ASP A 84 -7.06 18.21 4.67
C ASP A 84 -7.63 19.53 5.18
N ILE A 85 -8.67 20.07 4.53
CA ILE A 85 -9.31 21.30 4.99
C ILE A 85 -9.83 21.15 6.42
N ALA A 86 -10.50 20.03 6.74
CA ALA A 86 -11.03 19.79 8.07
C ALA A 86 -9.91 19.71 9.13
N LEU A 87 -8.82 18.99 8.83
CA LEU A 87 -7.69 18.82 9.75
C LEU A 87 -6.84 20.08 9.88
N ILE A 88 -6.68 20.87 8.81
CA ILE A 88 -6.01 22.17 8.86
C ILE A 88 -6.82 23.16 9.71
N VAL A 89 -8.15 23.17 9.58
CA VAL A 89 -8.99 23.98 10.45
C VAL A 89 -8.85 23.55 11.92
N LEU A 90 -8.79 22.24 12.19
CA LEU A 90 -8.52 21.71 13.53
C LEU A 90 -7.16 22.17 14.06
N HIS A 91 -6.11 22.12 13.24
CA HIS A 91 -4.78 22.66 13.58
C HIS A 91 -4.84 24.15 13.92
N LEU A 92 -5.56 24.97 13.15
CA LEU A 92 -5.71 26.40 13.41
C LEU A 92 -6.42 26.71 14.74
N VAL A 93 -7.38 25.84 15.13
CA VAL A 93 -8.12 25.96 16.39
C VAL A 93 -7.28 25.50 17.58
N ASN A 94 -6.56 24.40 17.42
CA ASN A 94 -5.70 23.84 18.48
C ASN A 94 -4.40 23.24 17.92
N PRO A 95 -3.37 24.07 17.73
CA PRO A 95 -2.07 23.61 17.19
C PRO A 95 -1.36 22.54 18.02
N ALA A 96 -1.68 22.45 19.32
CA ALA A 96 -1.09 21.47 20.22
C ALA A 96 -1.66 20.05 20.00
N LEU A 97 -2.86 19.92 19.44
CA LEU A 97 -3.49 18.64 19.19
C LEU A 97 -2.95 17.95 17.93
N LEU A 98 -2.71 18.72 16.89
CA LEU A 98 -2.30 18.20 15.58
C LEU A 98 -1.34 19.18 14.90
N SER A 99 -0.17 18.71 14.48
CA SER A 99 0.74 19.53 13.70
C SER A 99 0.28 19.67 12.24
N LEU A 100 0.68 20.73 11.54
CA LEU A 100 0.34 20.93 10.14
C LEU A 100 0.86 19.80 9.23
N PRO A 101 2.10 19.32 9.36
CA PRO A 101 2.58 18.16 8.63
C PRO A 101 1.74 16.89 8.86
N SER A 102 1.36 16.64 10.13
CA SER A 102 0.49 15.50 10.46
C SER A 102 -0.91 15.65 9.86
N ALA A 103 -1.47 16.85 9.81
CA ALA A 103 -2.77 17.11 9.18
C ALA A 103 -2.76 16.72 7.70
N ILE A 104 -1.78 17.19 6.94
CA ILE A 104 -1.62 16.93 5.50
C ILE A 104 -1.39 15.43 5.24
N THR A 105 -0.58 14.76 6.06
CA THR A 105 -0.34 13.33 5.92
C THR A 105 -1.59 12.50 6.18
N LEU A 106 -2.35 12.84 7.22
CA LEU A 106 -3.61 12.15 7.57
C LEU A 106 -4.69 12.34 6.50
N GLY A 107 -4.76 13.52 5.87
CA GLY A 107 -5.70 13.77 4.78
C GLY A 107 -5.43 12.88 3.56
N ALA A 108 -4.17 12.67 3.20
CA ALA A 108 -3.80 11.74 2.13
C ALA A 108 -4.13 10.27 2.50
N ILE A 109 -3.89 9.87 3.76
CA ILE A 109 -4.26 8.52 4.23
C ILE A 109 -5.77 8.30 4.15
N ALA A 110 -6.58 9.33 4.37
CA ALA A 110 -8.04 9.24 4.32
C ALA A 110 -8.59 8.93 2.92
N ALA A 111 -7.81 9.14 1.86
CA ALA A 111 -8.19 8.76 0.50
C ALA A 111 -8.16 7.25 0.26
N ALA A 112 -7.31 6.51 1.01
CA ALA A 112 -7.13 5.08 0.80
C ALA A 112 -8.38 4.29 1.21
N THR A 113 -8.80 3.35 0.35
CA THR A 113 -9.90 2.42 0.63
C THR A 113 -9.37 1.00 0.84
N ALA A 114 -10.06 0.21 1.65
CA ALA A 114 -9.68 -1.17 1.93
C ALA A 114 -10.34 -2.14 0.91
N PRO A 115 -9.62 -2.62 -0.11
CA PRO A 115 -10.19 -3.47 -1.15
C PRO A 115 -10.70 -4.81 -0.61
N ALA A 116 -10.02 -5.37 0.39
CA ALA A 116 -10.30 -6.69 0.91
C ALA A 116 -11.73 -6.84 1.46
N ALA A 117 -12.25 -5.86 2.18
CA ALA A 117 -13.60 -5.89 2.72
C ALA A 117 -14.65 -5.85 1.60
N THR A 118 -14.47 -4.97 0.63
CA THR A 118 -15.37 -4.83 -0.54
C THR A 118 -15.40 -6.11 -1.37
N LEU A 119 -14.23 -6.68 -1.69
CA LEU A 119 -14.10 -7.94 -2.42
C LEU A 119 -14.76 -9.11 -1.69
N MET A 120 -14.56 -9.21 -0.36
CA MET A 120 -15.20 -10.26 0.43
C MET A 120 -16.72 -10.16 0.39
N VAL A 121 -17.30 -8.97 0.51
CA VAL A 121 -18.75 -8.75 0.46
C VAL A 121 -19.28 -9.11 -0.93
N VAL A 122 -18.64 -8.62 -1.99
CA VAL A 122 -19.03 -8.94 -3.37
C VAL A 122 -19.02 -10.46 -3.63
N ARG A 123 -17.99 -11.17 -3.17
CA ARG A 123 -17.88 -12.62 -3.30
C ARG A 123 -18.91 -13.36 -2.45
N GLN A 124 -19.13 -12.94 -1.21
CA GLN A 124 -20.08 -13.58 -0.29
C GLN A 124 -21.51 -13.52 -0.81
N TYR A 125 -21.91 -12.38 -1.36
CA TYR A 125 -23.25 -12.18 -1.90
C TYR A 125 -23.36 -12.51 -3.38
N LYS A 126 -22.27 -12.95 -4.04
CA LYS A 126 -22.19 -13.20 -5.49
C LYS A 126 -22.76 -12.02 -6.29
N ALA A 127 -22.47 -10.81 -5.81
CA ALA A 127 -22.99 -9.61 -6.43
C ALA A 127 -22.38 -9.43 -7.83
N ASP A 128 -23.24 -9.31 -8.85
CA ASP A 128 -22.85 -8.99 -10.22
C ASP A 128 -23.73 -7.87 -10.75
N GLY A 129 -23.15 -6.97 -11.52
CA GLY A 129 -23.85 -5.84 -12.12
C GLY A 129 -22.92 -4.70 -12.51
N PRO A 130 -23.44 -3.69 -13.23
CA PRO A 130 -22.64 -2.56 -13.67
C PRO A 130 -22.00 -1.80 -12.51
N LEU A 131 -22.74 -1.60 -11.41
CA LEU A 131 -22.26 -0.92 -10.21
C LEU A 131 -21.13 -1.70 -9.53
N THR A 132 -21.31 -3.02 -9.38
CA THR A 132 -20.30 -3.89 -8.76
C THR A 132 -19.00 -3.87 -9.58
N LYS A 133 -19.11 -3.96 -10.90
CA LYS A 133 -17.95 -3.89 -11.80
C LYS A 133 -17.24 -2.54 -11.72
N LEU A 134 -18.00 -1.45 -11.72
CA LEU A 134 -17.45 -0.09 -11.54
C LEU A 134 -16.76 0.04 -10.19
N LEU A 135 -17.40 -0.41 -9.10
CA LEU A 135 -16.85 -0.36 -7.75
C LEU A 135 -15.51 -1.10 -7.65
N LEU A 136 -15.44 -2.32 -8.17
CA LEU A 136 -14.20 -3.11 -8.17
C LEU A 136 -13.08 -2.44 -8.98
N MET A 137 -13.42 -1.81 -10.11
CA MET A 137 -12.47 -1.05 -10.91
C MET A 137 -11.98 0.21 -10.19
N VAL A 138 -12.87 0.94 -9.52
CA VAL A 138 -12.51 2.14 -8.73
C VAL A 138 -11.59 1.78 -7.58
N VAL A 139 -11.90 0.72 -6.84
CA VAL A 139 -11.07 0.22 -5.73
C VAL A 139 -9.65 -0.14 -6.20
N ALA A 140 -9.51 -0.72 -7.40
CA ALA A 140 -8.19 -1.04 -7.96
C ALA A 140 -7.36 0.19 -8.32
N ILE A 141 -8.01 1.26 -8.80
CA ILE A 141 -7.34 2.51 -9.14
C ILE A 141 -6.98 3.29 -7.87
N ASP A 142 -7.85 3.23 -6.89
CA ASP A 142 -7.76 3.97 -5.64
C ASP A 142 -6.46 3.70 -4.90
N ASP A 143 -6.01 2.45 -4.85
CA ASP A 143 -4.74 2.07 -4.25
C ASP A 143 -3.55 2.81 -4.91
N ALA A 144 -3.51 2.85 -6.24
CA ALA A 144 -2.45 3.54 -6.97
C ALA A 144 -2.52 5.07 -6.79
N VAL A 145 -3.72 5.65 -6.88
CA VAL A 145 -3.93 7.10 -6.70
C VAL A 145 -3.66 7.51 -5.26
N GLY A 146 -4.14 6.72 -4.28
CA GLY A 146 -3.91 6.95 -2.86
C GLY A 146 -2.42 6.96 -2.51
N LEU A 147 -1.64 6.05 -3.09
CA LEU A 147 -0.20 6.01 -2.89
C LEU A 147 0.51 7.27 -3.46
N VAL A 148 0.11 7.73 -4.64
CA VAL A 148 0.63 8.99 -5.22
C VAL A 148 0.29 10.17 -4.31
N LEU A 149 -0.96 10.30 -3.88
CA LEU A 149 -1.40 11.37 -2.99
C LEU A 149 -0.65 11.33 -1.66
N PHE A 150 -0.50 10.15 -1.08
CA PHE A 150 0.26 9.96 0.16
C PHE A 150 1.73 10.38 0.00
N SER A 151 2.41 9.92 -1.06
CA SER A 151 3.80 10.23 -1.30
C SER A 151 4.03 11.74 -1.46
N VAL A 152 3.16 12.42 -2.22
CA VAL A 152 3.23 13.88 -2.40
C VAL A 152 2.95 14.61 -1.08
N SER A 153 1.90 14.23 -0.35
CA SER A 153 1.53 14.85 0.93
C SER A 153 2.60 14.63 2.00
N PHE A 154 3.18 13.45 2.07
CA PHE A 154 4.27 13.11 2.99
C PHE A 154 5.54 13.91 2.66
N GLY A 155 5.87 14.06 1.37
CA GLY A 155 6.97 14.93 0.93
C GLY A 155 6.76 16.39 1.30
N ILE A 156 5.55 16.94 1.15
CA ILE A 156 5.19 18.30 1.59
C ILE A 156 5.33 18.43 3.12
N ALA A 157 4.81 17.44 3.87
CA ALA A 157 4.90 17.41 5.33
C ALA A 157 6.35 17.43 5.81
N GLY A 158 7.22 16.60 5.24
CA GLY A 158 8.65 16.57 5.56
C GLY A 158 9.37 17.89 5.22
N ALA A 159 9.02 18.51 4.10
CA ALA A 159 9.58 19.80 3.71
C ALA A 159 9.18 20.94 4.69
N LEU A 160 7.95 20.89 5.22
CA LEU A 160 7.47 21.82 6.23
C LEU A 160 8.21 21.65 7.56
N GLU A 161 8.57 20.44 7.96
CA GLU A 161 9.33 20.14 9.16
C GLU A 161 10.80 20.59 9.05
N MET A 162 11.42 20.37 7.89
CA MET A 162 12.83 20.72 7.65
C MET A 162 13.04 22.21 7.39
N GLY A 163 11.96 22.99 7.17
CA GLY A 163 12.05 24.43 6.86
C GLY A 163 12.66 24.77 5.50
N SER A 164 12.90 23.76 4.65
CA SER A 164 13.43 23.91 3.29
C SER A 164 12.59 23.08 2.31
N ILE A 165 11.84 23.76 1.47
CA ILE A 165 11.05 23.10 0.43
C ILE A 165 11.96 22.88 -0.79
N SER A 166 12.40 21.63 -0.98
CA SER A 166 13.01 21.21 -2.23
C SER A 166 11.92 20.61 -3.13
N VAL A 167 11.66 21.26 -4.25
CA VAL A 167 10.69 20.73 -5.26
C VAL A 167 11.11 19.34 -5.72
N VAL A 168 12.41 19.05 -5.70
CA VAL A 168 12.99 17.76 -6.09
C VAL A 168 12.56 16.66 -5.11
N SER A 169 12.74 16.87 -3.81
CA SER A 169 12.39 15.85 -2.81
C SER A 169 10.87 15.67 -2.63
N VAL A 170 10.09 16.72 -2.86
CA VAL A 170 8.63 16.67 -2.67
C VAL A 170 7.88 16.03 -3.86
N ILE A 171 8.35 16.27 -5.08
CA ILE A 171 7.63 15.86 -6.30
C ILE A 171 8.40 14.81 -7.10
N LEU A 172 9.69 15.02 -7.31
CA LEU A 172 10.46 14.19 -8.23
C LEU A 172 10.80 12.82 -7.63
N GLU A 173 11.21 12.77 -6.36
CA GLU A 173 11.53 11.50 -5.68
C GLU A 173 10.34 10.54 -5.65
N PRO A 174 9.11 10.92 -5.22
CA PRO A 174 7.96 10.03 -5.25
C PRO A 174 7.58 9.57 -6.66
N ILE A 175 7.66 10.44 -7.67
CA ILE A 175 7.36 10.06 -9.04
C ILE A 175 8.37 9.03 -9.56
N ILE A 176 9.66 9.26 -9.29
CA ILE A 176 10.72 8.32 -9.67
C ILE A 176 10.51 6.98 -8.96
N GLU A 177 10.25 6.99 -7.65
CA GLU A 177 9.96 5.79 -6.86
C GLU A 177 8.80 4.99 -7.46
N ILE A 178 7.68 5.65 -7.78
CA ILE A 178 6.51 5.00 -8.38
C ILE A 178 6.88 4.39 -9.75
N VAL A 179 7.51 5.15 -10.64
CA VAL A 179 7.85 4.68 -11.98
C VAL A 179 8.81 3.49 -11.92
N ILE A 180 9.88 3.60 -11.12
CA ILE A 180 10.87 2.53 -10.98
C ILE A 180 10.23 1.28 -10.35
N SER A 181 9.37 1.44 -9.34
CA SER A 181 8.65 0.34 -8.69
C SER A 181 7.73 -0.40 -9.67
N LEU A 182 6.99 0.34 -10.49
CA LEU A 182 6.12 -0.26 -11.51
C LEU A 182 6.92 -0.99 -12.59
N VAL A 183 8.05 -0.42 -13.03
CA VAL A 183 8.94 -1.06 -14.01
C VAL A 183 9.55 -2.33 -13.44
N LEU A 184 10.09 -2.27 -12.22
CA LEU A 184 10.67 -3.43 -11.54
C LEU A 184 9.63 -4.53 -11.35
N GLY A 185 8.43 -4.19 -10.89
CA GLY A 185 7.32 -5.13 -10.73
C GLY A 185 6.89 -5.76 -12.06
N ALA A 186 6.81 -4.97 -13.13
CA ALA A 186 6.47 -5.47 -14.46
C ALA A 186 7.54 -6.45 -14.99
N LEU A 187 8.80 -6.10 -14.87
CA LEU A 187 9.91 -6.99 -15.27
C LEU A 187 9.92 -8.29 -14.45
N SER A 188 9.69 -8.18 -13.15
CA SER A 188 9.59 -9.35 -12.26
C SER A 188 8.41 -10.25 -12.64
N GLY A 189 7.23 -9.68 -12.91
CA GLY A 189 6.04 -10.44 -13.33
C GLY A 189 6.26 -11.14 -14.68
N LEU A 190 6.89 -10.46 -15.66
CA LEU A 190 7.27 -11.08 -16.93
C LEU A 190 8.28 -12.20 -16.75
N ALA A 191 9.29 -12.01 -15.90
CA ALA A 191 10.29 -13.03 -15.60
C ALA A 191 9.67 -14.25 -14.92
N LEU A 192 8.77 -14.02 -13.95
CA LEU A 192 8.05 -15.08 -13.26
C LEU A 192 7.19 -15.88 -14.26
N ASN A 193 6.40 -15.20 -15.08
CA ASN A 193 5.56 -15.84 -16.10
C ASN A 193 6.40 -16.65 -17.08
N TRP A 194 7.53 -16.12 -17.55
CA TRP A 194 8.45 -16.83 -18.44
C TRP A 194 9.05 -18.08 -17.77
N LEU A 195 9.52 -17.96 -16.53
CA LEU A 195 10.08 -19.09 -15.79
C LEU A 195 9.05 -20.19 -15.50
N GLU A 196 7.80 -19.82 -15.23
CA GLU A 196 6.72 -20.79 -14.97
C GLU A 196 6.42 -21.70 -16.18
N THR A 197 6.73 -21.26 -17.39
CA THR A 197 6.54 -22.09 -18.60
C THR A 197 7.37 -23.36 -18.57
N TYR A 198 8.50 -23.37 -17.85
CA TYR A 198 9.37 -24.53 -17.71
C TYR A 198 8.90 -25.53 -16.62
N PHE A 199 7.96 -25.13 -15.77
CA PHE A 199 7.52 -25.94 -14.65
C PHE A 199 6.07 -26.41 -14.82
N HIS A 200 5.84 -27.72 -14.92
CA HIS A 200 4.52 -28.32 -15.10
C HIS A 200 3.85 -28.70 -13.76
N SER A 201 4.60 -28.78 -12.67
CA SER A 201 4.08 -29.17 -11.36
C SER A 201 3.56 -27.94 -10.60
N ARG A 202 2.34 -28.04 -10.08
CA ARG A 202 1.72 -26.98 -9.24
C ARG A 202 2.59 -26.61 -8.05
N SER A 203 3.21 -27.58 -7.39
CA SER A 203 4.08 -27.34 -6.23
C SER A 203 5.31 -26.52 -6.60
N LYS A 204 5.96 -26.83 -7.75
CA LYS A 204 7.14 -26.08 -8.21
C LYS A 204 6.78 -24.65 -8.61
N ARG A 205 5.66 -24.46 -9.29
CA ARG A 205 5.16 -23.12 -9.65
C ARG A 205 4.86 -22.28 -8.40
N LEU A 206 4.15 -22.86 -7.42
CA LEU A 206 3.89 -22.18 -6.15
C LEU A 206 5.19 -21.78 -5.43
N SER A 207 6.16 -22.70 -5.36
CA SER A 207 7.47 -22.40 -4.74
C SER A 207 8.19 -21.28 -5.47
N LEU A 208 8.12 -21.23 -6.80
CA LEU A 208 8.72 -20.19 -7.62
C LEU A 208 8.04 -18.84 -7.35
N THR A 209 6.70 -18.79 -7.35
CA THR A 209 5.93 -17.58 -7.02
C THR A 209 6.29 -17.05 -5.64
N VAL A 210 6.33 -17.93 -4.62
CA VAL A 210 6.74 -17.55 -3.25
C VAL A 210 8.16 -16.98 -3.24
N ALA A 211 9.11 -17.61 -3.92
CA ALA A 211 10.48 -17.14 -4.00
C ALA A 211 10.59 -15.77 -4.67
N PHE A 212 9.82 -15.52 -5.74
CA PHE A 212 9.79 -14.22 -6.42
C PHE A 212 9.20 -13.12 -5.55
N VAL A 213 8.10 -13.39 -4.84
CA VAL A 213 7.53 -12.40 -3.91
C VAL A 213 8.54 -12.06 -2.81
N LEU A 214 9.18 -13.06 -2.21
CA LEU A 214 10.22 -12.83 -1.20
C LEU A 214 11.42 -12.05 -1.74
N LEU A 215 11.84 -12.35 -2.98
CA LEU A 215 12.90 -11.61 -3.67
C LEU A 215 12.51 -10.14 -3.86
N MET A 216 11.27 -9.87 -4.31
CA MET A 216 10.77 -8.50 -4.49
C MET A 216 10.66 -7.75 -3.16
N VAL A 217 10.20 -8.42 -2.09
CA VAL A 217 10.21 -7.85 -0.74
C VAL A 217 11.64 -7.47 -0.32
N GLY A 218 12.61 -8.36 -0.54
CA GLY A 218 14.02 -8.08 -0.22
C GLY A 218 14.61 -6.92 -1.01
N ILE A 219 14.35 -6.86 -2.33
CA ILE A 219 14.81 -5.76 -3.18
C ILE A 219 14.15 -4.45 -2.78
N SER A 220 12.85 -4.46 -2.50
CA SER A 220 12.10 -3.25 -2.10
C SER A 220 12.51 -2.71 -0.73
N SER A 221 13.16 -3.51 0.09
CA SER A 221 13.71 -3.06 1.38
C SER A 221 15.09 -2.40 1.25
N MET A 222 15.67 -2.34 0.04
CA MET A 222 16.95 -1.70 -0.23
C MET A 222 16.74 -0.23 -0.60
N GLU A 223 17.43 0.66 0.09
CA GLU A 223 17.47 2.08 -0.25
C GLU A 223 18.78 2.38 -1.00
N PHE A 224 18.70 3.14 -2.07
CA PHE A 224 19.84 3.56 -2.88
C PHE A 224 19.95 5.09 -2.88
N GLU A 225 21.15 5.62 -2.73
CA GLU A 225 21.44 7.04 -2.96
C GLU A 225 22.14 7.20 -4.30
N LEU A 226 21.51 7.90 -5.23
CA LEU A 226 22.11 8.24 -6.52
C LEU A 226 22.10 9.75 -6.73
N GLY A 227 23.28 10.37 -6.71
CA GLY A 227 23.40 11.81 -6.98
C GLY A 227 22.73 12.73 -5.97
N GLY A 228 22.56 12.30 -4.71
CA GLY A 228 21.90 13.10 -3.66
C GLY A 228 20.36 12.95 -3.64
N VAL A 229 19.82 12.07 -4.48
CA VAL A 229 18.39 11.69 -4.49
C VAL A 229 18.28 10.30 -3.85
N LYS A 230 17.44 10.16 -2.84
CA LYS A 230 17.12 8.86 -2.25
C LYS A 230 16.14 8.13 -3.15
N ILE A 231 16.56 6.98 -3.67
CA ILE A 231 15.72 6.14 -4.51
C ILE A 231 15.35 4.91 -3.68
N GLY A 232 14.09 4.84 -3.28
CA GLY A 232 13.47 3.67 -2.68
C GLY A 232 12.60 2.93 -3.69
N PHE A 233 12.13 1.76 -3.30
CA PHE A 233 11.11 1.03 -4.04
C PHE A 233 9.87 0.88 -3.15
N SER A 234 8.72 1.21 -3.68
CA SER A 234 7.46 0.92 -3.01
C SER A 234 7.17 -0.58 -3.07
N LEU A 235 7.29 -1.26 -1.93
CA LEU A 235 7.00 -2.69 -1.78
C LEU A 235 5.63 -3.06 -2.34
N LEU A 236 4.61 -2.25 -2.04
CA LEU A 236 3.24 -2.46 -2.49
C LEU A 236 3.15 -2.43 -4.02
N LEU A 237 3.70 -1.39 -4.65
CA LEU A 237 3.64 -1.23 -6.11
C LEU A 237 4.44 -2.31 -6.84
N VAL A 238 5.63 -2.67 -6.35
CA VAL A 238 6.45 -3.73 -6.95
C VAL A 238 5.71 -5.06 -6.92
N CYS A 239 5.22 -5.48 -5.75
CA CYS A 239 4.54 -6.76 -5.61
C CYS A 239 3.18 -6.78 -6.31
N MET A 240 2.42 -5.68 -6.26
CA MET A 240 1.14 -5.56 -6.95
C MET A 240 1.33 -5.63 -8.47
N MET A 241 2.29 -4.88 -9.02
CA MET A 241 2.57 -4.90 -10.46
C MET A 241 3.10 -6.27 -10.93
N THR A 242 3.92 -6.93 -10.09
CA THR A 242 4.36 -8.31 -10.33
C THR A 242 3.17 -9.25 -10.50
N GLY A 243 2.17 -9.16 -9.60
CA GLY A 243 0.95 -9.97 -9.69
C GLY A 243 0.05 -9.59 -10.87
N THR A 244 -0.02 -8.32 -11.25
CA THR A 244 -0.84 -7.83 -12.37
C THR A 244 -0.33 -8.32 -13.72
N VAL A 245 0.98 -8.44 -13.88
CA VAL A 245 1.64 -8.87 -15.13
C VAL A 245 1.79 -10.39 -15.20
N PHE A 246 1.83 -11.05 -14.06
CA PHE A 246 1.86 -12.52 -13.92
C PHE A 246 0.53 -13.16 -14.29
#